data_09816b2da1bbdfa8f6af4de8afa0a7a4
#
_entry.id   09816b2da1bbdfa8f6af4de8afa0a7a4
#
_cell.length_a   1.000
_cell.length_b   1.000
_cell.length_c   1.000
_cell.angle_alpha   90.00
_cell.angle_beta   90.00
_cell.angle_gamma   90.00
#
_symmetry.space_group_name_H-M   'P 1'
#
loop_
_entity.id
_entity.type
_entity.pdbx_description
1 polymer ?
#
loop_
_entity_poly.entity_id
_entity_poly.type
_entity_poly.pdbx_seq_one_letter_code
_entity_poly.pdbx_strand_id
1 'polypeptide(L)'
;MGKNYIKWIRSKVGQEPIILNFVGGCIRNDNGEILLQKRKDKNVWGFPGGAIEIGESAQETAIREIKEETGLDVFPKKMIGVYTGYFDEYPNGDKAQVISIFFDLEIVGGNLIEGNDETLELKFFDEKNI
;
A
#
# COMPACT_ATOMS: atom_id res chain seq x y z
N MET A 1 14.41 -5.81 -14.35
CA MET A 1 13.43 -4.79 -14.22
C MET A 1 13.51 -4.17 -12.88
N GLY A 2 13.39 -2.88 -12.86
CA GLY A 2 13.71 -2.12 -11.69
C GLY A 2 12.79 -2.40 -10.51
N LYS A 3 13.32 -3.01 -9.50
CA LYS A 3 12.70 -2.96 -8.20
C LYS A 3 12.79 -1.52 -7.73
N ASN A 4 11.72 -0.97 -7.18
CA ASN A 4 11.64 0.39 -6.71
C ASN A 4 11.58 1.41 -7.87
N TYR A 5 10.49 1.38 -8.56
CA TYR A 5 10.18 2.29 -9.64
C TYR A 5 10.27 3.77 -9.19
N ILE A 6 9.80 4.08 -7.98
CA ILE A 6 9.80 5.46 -7.47
C ILE A 6 11.22 6.00 -7.40
N LYS A 7 12.13 5.22 -6.84
CA LYS A 7 13.54 5.62 -6.74
C LYS A 7 14.15 5.84 -8.12
N TRP A 8 13.85 4.95 -9.05
CA TRP A 8 14.36 5.05 -10.41
C TRP A 8 13.84 6.30 -11.12
N ILE A 9 12.53 6.53 -11.12
CA ILE A 9 11.96 7.69 -11.82
C ILE A 9 12.42 9.00 -11.17
N ARG A 10 12.57 9.03 -9.85
CA ARG A 10 13.09 10.22 -9.16
C ARG A 10 14.53 10.52 -9.55
N SER A 11 15.33 9.51 -9.86
CA SER A 11 16.69 9.71 -10.37
C SER A 11 16.70 10.41 -11.74
N LYS A 12 15.60 10.34 -12.48
CA LYS A 12 15.45 10.94 -13.80
C LYS A 12 14.81 12.32 -13.76
N VAL A 13 13.82 12.53 -12.90
CA VAL A 13 13.00 13.74 -12.89
C VAL A 13 13.21 14.61 -11.64
N GLY A 14 13.95 14.14 -10.66
CA GLY A 14 14.15 14.87 -9.42
C GLY A 14 12.83 15.05 -8.66
N GLN A 15 12.56 16.26 -8.22
CA GLN A 15 11.38 16.59 -7.42
C GLN A 15 10.20 17.11 -8.24
N GLU A 16 10.29 17.03 -9.56
CA GLU A 16 9.19 17.45 -10.42
C GLU A 16 7.93 16.63 -10.10
N PRO A 17 6.74 17.24 -10.19
CA PRO A 17 5.48 16.50 -9.97
C PRO A 17 5.33 15.39 -11.01
N ILE A 18 5.03 14.21 -10.53
CA ILE A 18 4.80 13.03 -11.38
C ILE A 18 3.53 12.31 -10.93
N ILE A 19 3.03 11.43 -11.78
CA ILE A 19 1.90 10.58 -11.44
C ILE A 19 2.45 9.24 -10.93
N LEU A 20 2.03 8.85 -9.74
CA LEU A 20 2.39 7.57 -9.14
C LEU A 20 1.14 6.73 -8.95
N ASN A 21 1.26 5.44 -9.22
CA ASN A 21 0.17 4.48 -9.09
C ASN A 21 0.44 3.57 -7.91
N PHE A 22 -0.50 3.56 -6.96
CA PHE A 22 -0.42 2.73 -5.76
C PHE A 22 -1.57 1.72 -5.75
N VAL A 23 -1.33 0.58 -5.13
CA VAL A 23 -2.33 -0.45 -4.92
C VAL A 23 -2.39 -0.74 -3.44
N GLY A 24 -3.58 -0.76 -2.90
CA GLY A 24 -3.80 -1.13 -1.51
C GLY A 24 -5.08 -1.92 -1.38
N GLY A 25 -5.45 -2.19 -0.15
CA GLY A 25 -6.66 -2.94 0.03
C GLY A 25 -7.16 -3.04 1.45
N CYS A 26 -8.38 -3.53 1.53
CA CYS A 26 -9.07 -3.81 2.77
C CYS A 26 -8.92 -5.29 3.08
N ILE A 27 -8.22 -5.60 4.17
CA ILE A 27 -7.96 -6.97 4.63
C ILE A 27 -8.78 -7.18 5.90
N ARG A 28 -9.72 -8.12 5.86
CA ARG A 28 -10.57 -8.44 7.00
C ARG A 28 -10.20 -9.78 7.60
N ASN A 29 -10.22 -9.86 8.93
CA ASN A 29 -10.09 -11.13 9.63
C ASN A 29 -11.47 -11.79 9.80
N ASP A 30 -11.51 -12.95 10.48
CA ASP A 30 -12.75 -13.69 10.69
C ASP A 30 -13.78 -12.93 11.53
N ASN A 31 -13.34 -11.95 12.31
CA ASN A 31 -14.22 -11.09 13.11
C ASN A 31 -14.71 -9.86 12.34
N GLY A 32 -14.36 -9.73 11.07
CA GLY A 32 -14.73 -8.57 10.28
C GLY A 32 -13.92 -7.31 10.57
N GLU A 33 -12.86 -7.43 11.35
CA GLU A 33 -11.97 -6.33 11.65
C GLU A 33 -11.02 -6.06 10.48
N ILE A 34 -10.64 -4.81 10.30
CA ILE A 34 -9.84 -4.34 9.17
C ILE A 34 -8.40 -4.09 9.61
N LEU A 35 -7.45 -4.62 8.84
CA LEU A 35 -6.03 -4.43 9.10
C LEU A 35 -5.59 -3.04 8.66
N LEU A 36 -5.01 -2.30 9.59
CA LEU A 36 -4.36 -1.03 9.30
C LEU A 36 -2.88 -1.09 9.68
N GLN A 37 -2.12 -0.27 9.00
CA GLN A 37 -0.68 -0.15 9.15
C GLN A 37 -0.35 1.25 9.64
N LYS A 38 0.46 1.34 10.69
CA LYS A 38 1.01 2.62 11.13
C LYS A 38 2.37 2.80 10.48
N ARG A 39 2.48 3.75 9.55
CA ARG A 39 3.69 3.97 8.78
C ARG A 39 4.68 4.83 9.56
N LYS A 40 5.98 4.48 9.42
CA LYS A 40 7.05 5.25 10.06
C LYS A 40 7.20 6.64 9.49
N ASP A 41 7.02 6.78 8.18
CA ASP A 41 7.26 8.03 7.47
C ASP A 41 6.29 9.13 7.87
N LYS A 42 5.04 8.81 8.14
CA LYS A 42 4.00 9.79 8.47
C LYS A 42 3.43 9.62 9.87
N ASN A 43 3.77 8.53 10.56
CA ASN A 43 3.27 8.21 11.90
C ASN A 43 1.74 8.22 11.99
N VAL A 44 1.07 7.78 10.91
CA VAL A 44 -0.39 7.70 10.82
C VAL A 44 -0.81 6.31 10.39
N TRP A 45 -2.04 5.95 10.76
CA TRP A 45 -2.65 4.69 10.36
C TRP A 45 -3.23 4.82 8.96
N GLY A 46 -3.05 3.78 8.15
CA GLY A 46 -3.61 3.71 6.80
C GLY A 46 -3.72 2.28 6.34
N PHE A 47 -4.31 2.10 5.17
CA PHE A 47 -4.39 0.78 4.56
C PHE A 47 -3.02 0.35 4.04
N PRO A 48 -2.64 -0.92 4.21
CA PRO A 48 -1.39 -1.41 3.63
C PRO A 48 -1.46 -1.44 2.11
N GLY A 49 -0.32 -1.26 1.46
CA GLY A 49 -0.20 -1.25 0.02
C GLY A 49 1.10 -0.62 -0.41
N GLY A 50 1.27 -0.44 -1.71
CA GLY A 50 2.48 0.17 -2.23
C GLY A 50 2.41 0.44 -3.72
N ALA A 51 3.52 0.90 -4.28
CA ALA A 51 3.61 1.32 -5.66
C ALA A 51 3.70 0.14 -6.63
N ILE A 52 3.08 0.30 -7.79
CA ILE A 52 3.22 -0.66 -8.89
C ILE A 52 4.65 -0.56 -9.43
N GLU A 53 5.30 -1.71 -9.56
CA GLU A 53 6.59 -1.82 -10.22
C GLU A 53 6.40 -2.14 -11.69
N ILE A 54 7.38 -1.75 -12.51
CA ILE A 54 7.32 -2.06 -13.94
C ILE A 54 7.23 -3.58 -14.13
N GLY A 55 6.26 -4.00 -14.91
CA GLY A 55 6.03 -5.42 -15.20
C GLY A 55 5.00 -6.08 -14.32
N GLU A 56 4.51 -5.39 -13.31
CA GLU A 56 3.46 -5.93 -12.41
C GLU A 56 2.07 -5.48 -12.83
N SER A 57 1.09 -6.36 -12.66
CA SER A 57 -0.31 -5.97 -12.65
C SER A 57 -0.65 -5.38 -11.28
N ALA A 58 -1.81 -4.73 -11.18
CA ALA A 58 -2.29 -4.23 -9.90
C ALA A 58 -2.49 -5.37 -8.89
N GLN A 59 -3.01 -6.51 -9.34
CA GLN A 59 -3.20 -7.69 -8.50
C GLN A 59 -1.87 -8.21 -7.96
N GLU A 60 -0.87 -8.32 -8.83
CA GLU A 60 0.48 -8.77 -8.43
C GLU A 60 1.12 -7.82 -7.42
N THR A 61 0.94 -6.52 -7.63
CA THR A 61 1.44 -5.50 -6.69
C THR A 61 0.78 -5.67 -5.32
N ALA A 62 -0.54 -5.87 -5.28
CA ALA A 62 -1.25 -6.08 -4.02
C ALA A 62 -0.69 -7.30 -3.27
N ILE A 63 -0.53 -8.43 -3.96
CA ILE A 63 -0.01 -9.65 -3.35
C ILE A 63 1.41 -9.42 -2.80
N ARG A 64 2.28 -8.81 -3.58
CA ARG A 64 3.66 -8.57 -3.19
C ARG A 64 3.77 -7.60 -2.01
N GLU A 65 3.12 -6.45 -2.13
CA GLU A 65 3.21 -5.40 -1.10
C GLU A 65 2.63 -5.87 0.23
N ILE A 66 1.49 -6.56 0.19
CA ILE A 66 0.88 -7.06 1.42
C ILE A 66 1.77 -8.11 2.07
N LYS A 67 2.39 -8.98 1.28
CA LYS A 67 3.34 -9.96 1.83
C LYS A 67 4.54 -9.28 2.50
N GLU A 68 5.11 -8.30 1.83
CA GLU A 68 6.27 -7.57 2.35
C GLU A 68 5.93 -6.78 3.63
N GLU A 69 4.79 -6.13 3.66
CA GLU A 69 4.43 -5.24 4.76
C GLU A 69 3.77 -5.95 5.94
N THR A 70 3.06 -7.02 5.70
CA THR A 70 2.23 -7.66 6.73
C THR A 70 2.57 -9.11 7.02
N GLY A 71 3.26 -9.79 6.11
CA GLY A 71 3.52 -11.22 6.20
C GLY A 71 2.36 -12.09 5.73
N LEU A 72 1.23 -11.50 5.38
CA LEU A 72 0.05 -12.24 4.95
C LEU A 72 0.07 -12.53 3.46
N ASP A 73 -0.45 -13.70 3.09
CA ASP A 73 -0.74 -14.05 1.72
C ASP A 73 -2.21 -13.71 1.46
N VAL A 74 -2.45 -12.90 0.44
CA VAL A 74 -3.80 -12.44 0.12
C VAL A 74 -4.16 -12.75 -1.31
N PHE A 75 -5.46 -12.86 -1.56
CA PHE A 75 -6.03 -12.98 -2.89
C PHE A 75 -6.86 -11.72 -3.17
N PRO A 76 -6.57 -10.98 -4.26
CA PRO A 76 -7.37 -9.80 -4.63
C PRO A 76 -8.71 -10.26 -5.19
N LYS A 77 -9.70 -10.30 -4.35
CA LYS A 77 -11.01 -10.87 -4.62
C LYS A 77 -11.86 -10.00 -5.54
N LYS A 78 -11.78 -8.68 -5.31
CA LYS A 78 -12.65 -7.73 -6.00
C LYS A 78 -11.99 -6.36 -5.97
N MET A 79 -12.04 -5.63 -7.08
CA MET A 79 -11.65 -4.24 -7.10
C MET A 79 -12.77 -3.40 -6.48
N ILE A 80 -12.44 -2.65 -5.43
CA ILE A 80 -13.39 -1.74 -4.78
C ILE A 80 -13.51 -0.46 -5.57
N GLY A 81 -12.40 0.09 -6.03
CA GLY A 81 -12.42 1.32 -6.80
C GLY A 81 -11.03 1.80 -7.18
N VAL A 82 -11.05 2.85 -7.99
CA VAL A 82 -9.86 3.60 -8.38
C VAL A 82 -10.09 5.05 -7.94
N TYR A 83 -9.16 5.58 -7.16
CA TYR A 83 -9.28 6.91 -6.56
C TYR A 83 -8.22 7.83 -7.16
N THR A 84 -8.64 8.95 -7.69
CA THR A 84 -7.78 9.88 -8.41
C THR A 84 -7.96 11.31 -7.91
N GLY A 85 -7.10 12.21 -8.37
CA GLY A 85 -7.22 13.61 -8.01
C GLY A 85 -6.57 13.97 -6.68
N TYR A 86 -5.80 13.07 -6.11
CA TYR A 86 -5.07 13.31 -4.87
C TYR A 86 -3.66 13.80 -5.17
N PHE A 87 -3.21 14.77 -4.41
CA PHE A 87 -1.87 15.32 -4.55
C PHE A 87 -1.12 15.16 -3.23
N ASP A 88 0.10 14.66 -3.30
CA ASP A 88 0.92 14.42 -2.11
C ASP A 88 2.26 15.16 -2.24
N GLU A 89 2.71 15.73 -1.14
CA GLU A 89 4.01 16.34 -1.02
C GLU A 89 4.73 15.68 0.14
N TYR A 90 5.88 15.10 -0.15
CA TYR A 90 6.66 14.36 0.83
C TYR A 90 7.61 15.29 1.59
N PRO A 91 8.05 14.89 2.80
CA PRO A 91 8.93 15.75 3.62
C PRO A 91 10.22 16.16 2.92
N ASN A 92 10.73 15.34 1.99
CA ASN A 92 11.95 15.67 1.24
C ASN A 92 11.72 16.61 0.06
N GLY A 93 10.47 17.06 -0.16
CA GLY A 93 10.13 17.97 -1.25
C GLY A 93 9.62 17.29 -2.52
N ASP A 94 9.61 15.97 -2.58
CA ASP A 94 9.05 15.25 -3.72
C ASP A 94 7.55 15.49 -3.80
N LYS A 95 7.01 15.59 -5.02
CA LYS A 95 5.59 15.85 -5.28
C LYS A 95 5.04 14.81 -6.21
N ALA A 96 3.82 14.36 -5.95
CA ALA A 96 3.16 13.38 -6.79
C ALA A 96 1.65 13.57 -6.82
N GLN A 97 1.07 13.36 -7.99
CA GLN A 97 -0.35 13.12 -8.11
C GLN A 97 -0.54 11.61 -7.97
N VAL A 98 -1.38 11.20 -7.03
CA VAL A 98 -1.51 9.80 -6.64
C VAL A 98 -2.79 9.21 -7.21
N ILE A 99 -2.63 8.06 -7.88
CA ILE A 99 -3.74 7.21 -8.29
C ILE A 99 -3.68 5.96 -7.41
N SER A 100 -4.79 5.64 -6.74
CA SER A 100 -4.86 4.47 -5.86
C SER A 100 -5.87 3.48 -6.40
N ILE A 101 -5.43 2.24 -6.60
CA ILE A 101 -6.28 1.12 -6.97
C ILE A 101 -6.51 0.30 -5.70
N PHE A 102 -7.76 0.13 -5.31
CA PHE A 102 -8.11 -0.44 -4.02
C PHE A 102 -8.89 -1.73 -4.18
N PHE A 103 -8.41 -2.80 -3.52
CA PHE A 103 -9.02 -4.12 -3.59
C PHE A 103 -9.61 -4.56 -2.25
N ASP A 104 -10.60 -5.44 -2.34
CA ASP A 104 -10.99 -6.31 -1.24
C ASP A 104 -10.05 -7.50 -1.27
N LEU A 105 -9.26 -7.68 -0.21
CA LEU A 105 -8.20 -8.68 -0.14
C LEU A 105 -8.55 -9.76 0.86
N GLU A 106 -8.62 -11.01 0.37
CA GLU A 106 -8.90 -12.16 1.20
C GLU A 106 -7.60 -12.78 1.73
N ILE A 107 -7.53 -13.04 3.03
CA ILE A 107 -6.38 -13.74 3.61
C ILE A 107 -6.45 -15.22 3.22
N VAL A 108 -5.43 -15.71 2.55
CA VAL A 108 -5.35 -17.13 2.13
C VAL A 108 -4.19 -17.86 2.76
N GLY A 109 -3.35 -17.20 3.54
CA GLY A 109 -2.21 -17.83 4.21
C GLY A 109 -1.31 -16.80 4.87
N GLY A 110 -0.13 -17.26 5.27
CA GLY A 110 0.86 -16.40 5.90
C GLY A 110 0.58 -16.13 7.37
N ASN A 111 1.48 -15.36 7.98
CA ASN A 111 1.36 -14.97 9.37
C ASN A 111 1.66 -13.48 9.51
N LEU A 112 0.84 -12.79 10.29
CA LEU A 112 1.03 -11.37 10.54
C LEU A 112 2.36 -11.15 11.26
N ILE A 113 3.19 -10.26 10.71
CA ILE A 113 4.44 -9.85 11.35
C ILE A 113 4.18 -8.69 12.31
N GLU A 114 5.12 -8.41 13.20
CA GLU A 114 4.96 -7.31 14.17
C GLU A 114 5.24 -5.94 13.57
N GLY A 115 6.03 -5.90 12.51
CA GLY A 115 6.41 -4.67 11.83
C GLY A 115 7.68 -4.90 11.01
N ASN A 116 8.16 -3.87 10.37
CA ASN A 116 9.40 -3.91 9.59
C ASN A 116 10.00 -2.50 9.50
N ASP A 117 10.95 -2.30 8.57
CA ASP A 117 11.64 -1.02 8.42
C ASP A 117 10.71 0.15 8.07
N GLU A 118 9.57 -0.13 7.45
CA GLU A 118 8.63 0.90 7.00
C GLU A 118 7.38 0.99 7.88
N THR A 119 7.15 0.00 8.73
CA THR A 119 5.92 -0.15 9.49
C THR A 119 6.21 -0.18 11.00
N LEU A 120 5.63 0.76 11.73
CA LEU A 120 5.73 0.79 13.19
C LEU A 120 4.86 -0.28 13.84
N GLU A 121 3.64 -0.43 13.33
CA GLU A 121 2.65 -1.31 13.93
C GLU A 121 1.62 -1.77 12.90
N LEU A 122 1.13 -3.00 13.08
CA LEU A 122 0.02 -3.56 12.32
C LEU A 122 -1.05 -4.00 13.32
N LYS A 123 -2.29 -3.61 13.07
CA LYS A 123 -3.37 -3.92 14.00
C LYS A 123 -4.70 -4.02 13.26
N PHE A 124 -5.52 -4.97 13.68
CA PHE A 124 -6.90 -5.08 13.22
C PHE A 124 -7.79 -4.18 14.07
N PHE A 125 -8.62 -3.40 13.40
CA PHE A 125 -9.55 -2.46 14.04
C PHE A 125 -10.98 -2.85 13.71
N ASP A 126 -11.86 -2.65 14.67
CA ASP A 126 -13.29 -2.68 14.39
C ASP A 126 -13.60 -1.53 13.43
N GLU A 127 -14.36 -1.80 12.39
CA GLU A 127 -14.73 -0.82 11.37
C GLU A 127 -15.34 0.45 11.97
N LYS A 128 -16.07 0.32 13.09
CA LYS A 128 -16.70 1.45 13.78
C LYS A 128 -15.68 2.40 14.43
N ASN A 129 -14.45 1.95 14.62
CA ASN A 129 -13.40 2.72 15.29
C ASN A 129 -12.39 3.33 14.31
N ILE A 130 -12.67 3.26 13.04
CA ILE A 130 -11.81 3.80 11.99
C ILE A 130 -12.22 5.21 11.61
#